data_0d25f8f1bf5b2a765ac456f518dc1e30
#
_entry.id   0d25f8f1bf5b2a765ac456f518dc1e30
#
_cell.length_a   1.000
_cell.length_b   1.000
_cell.length_c   1.000
_cell.angle_alpha   90.00
_cell.angle_beta   90.00
_cell.angle_gamma   90.00
#
_symmetry.space_group_name_H-M   'P 1'
#
loop_
_entity.id
_entity.type
_entity.pdbx_description
1 polymer ?
#
loop_
_entity_poly.entity_id
_entity_poly.type
_entity_poly.pdbx_seq_one_letter_code
_entity_poly.pdbx_strand_id
1 'polypeptide(L)'
;IFNGFIPSEICLSPADCNANIEVDKDYEFAQPKTAVNREKALWDPSFNADFTKGKGNLSYAHMQPHGGRLARWSSTYQATEAQVGNRGPEIAGVDAAGGKLAAKVKDPNSVTFLNHGPRESWEGNIGYADAHVDYVTTLLGDDPKVWDRYEGRAGLTFDCYFYDEPDDVNKRNIFMSIFTKAGPESKDWTAIWD
;
A
#
# COMPACT_ATOMS: atom_id res chain seq x y z
N ILE A 1 10.10 -14.23 1.30
CA ILE A 1 10.81 -14.65 0.07
C ILE A 1 12.14 -15.30 0.44
N PHE A 2 13.07 -14.57 1.06
CA PHE A 2 14.42 -15.05 1.33
C PHE A 2 14.50 -16.38 2.10
N ASN A 3 13.56 -16.62 3.00
CA ASN A 3 13.44 -17.89 3.73
C ASN A 3 12.70 -18.98 2.96
N GLY A 4 12.28 -18.73 1.72
CA GLY A 4 11.60 -19.70 0.87
C GLY A 4 10.15 -19.99 1.23
N PHE A 5 9.50 -19.18 2.09
CA PHE A 5 8.08 -19.37 2.44
C PHE A 5 7.15 -18.98 1.30
N ILE A 6 7.52 -17.99 0.50
CA ILE A 6 6.78 -17.53 -0.66
C ILE A 6 7.74 -17.28 -1.83
N PRO A 7 7.35 -17.56 -3.07
CA PRO A 7 8.17 -17.24 -4.25
C PRO A 7 8.08 -15.74 -4.58
N SER A 8 9.06 -15.22 -5.32
CA SER A 8 9.10 -13.80 -5.73
C SER A 8 7.94 -13.41 -6.63
N GLU A 9 7.42 -14.34 -7.42
CA GLU A 9 6.29 -14.14 -8.32
C GLU A 9 5.01 -13.69 -7.62
N ILE A 10 4.80 -14.10 -6.35
CA ILE A 10 3.60 -13.70 -5.60
C ILE A 10 3.60 -12.22 -5.25
N CYS A 11 4.75 -11.55 -5.35
CA CYS A 11 4.87 -10.11 -5.08
C CYS A 11 4.29 -9.24 -6.20
N LEU A 12 3.91 -9.86 -7.33
CA LEU A 12 3.29 -9.16 -8.44
C LEU A 12 1.84 -9.56 -8.63
N SER A 13 1.00 -8.55 -8.79
CA SER A 13 -0.36 -8.75 -9.29
C SER A 13 -0.32 -8.99 -10.79
N PRO A 14 -0.93 -10.07 -11.29
CA PRO A 14 -1.02 -10.31 -12.74
C PRO A 14 -1.86 -9.26 -13.48
N ALA A 15 -2.63 -8.47 -12.74
CA ALA A 15 -3.44 -7.37 -13.27
C ALA A 15 -2.68 -6.04 -13.34
N ASP A 16 -1.47 -5.94 -12.77
CA ASP A 16 -0.73 -4.67 -12.78
C ASP A 16 -0.26 -4.32 -14.19
N CYS A 17 -0.70 -3.17 -14.69
CA CYS A 17 -0.45 -2.68 -16.04
C CYS A 17 0.81 -1.80 -16.15
N ASN A 18 1.53 -1.55 -15.05
CA ASN A 18 2.74 -0.73 -15.10
C ASN A 18 3.90 -1.49 -15.75
N ALA A 19 4.38 -1.00 -16.89
CA ALA A 19 5.45 -1.62 -17.65
C ALA A 19 6.81 -1.67 -16.93
N ASN A 20 6.96 -0.93 -15.83
CA ASN A 20 8.17 -0.95 -15.00
C ASN A 20 8.09 -1.99 -13.88
N ILE A 21 6.98 -2.69 -13.73
CA ILE A 21 6.84 -3.73 -12.71
C ILE A 21 6.98 -5.10 -13.38
N GLU A 22 7.93 -5.90 -12.91
CA GLU A 22 8.20 -7.21 -13.48
C GLU A 22 8.65 -8.22 -12.40
N VAL A 23 8.45 -9.51 -12.70
CA VAL A 23 8.90 -10.59 -11.82
C VAL A 23 10.42 -10.60 -11.71
N ASP A 24 10.92 -10.67 -10.48
CA ASP A 24 12.30 -11.01 -10.22
C ASP A 24 12.52 -12.51 -10.48
N LYS A 25 13.15 -12.81 -11.61
CA LYS A 25 13.37 -14.20 -12.08
C LYS A 25 14.67 -14.80 -11.58
N ASP A 26 15.55 -13.99 -11.04
CA ASP A 26 16.89 -14.35 -10.61
C ASP A 26 17.13 -14.08 -9.12
N TYR A 27 16.05 -14.04 -8.33
CA TYR A 27 16.10 -13.87 -6.88
C TYR A 27 17.03 -14.92 -6.22
N GLU A 28 18.06 -14.44 -5.54
CA GLU A 28 19.05 -15.29 -4.88
C GLU A 28 18.68 -15.53 -3.40
N PHE A 29 18.21 -16.73 -3.09
CA PHE A 29 17.73 -17.12 -1.74
C PHE A 29 18.83 -17.32 -0.69
N ALA A 30 20.10 -17.32 -1.10
CA ALA A 30 21.24 -17.46 -0.21
C ALA A 30 22.46 -16.74 -0.77
N GLN A 31 23.16 -16.02 0.09
CA GLN A 31 24.39 -15.31 -0.25
C GLN A 31 24.29 -14.46 -1.53
N PRO A 32 23.31 -13.58 -1.66
CA PRO A 32 23.04 -12.86 -2.90
C PRO A 32 24.24 -12.03 -3.33
N LYS A 33 24.56 -12.04 -4.63
CA LYS A 33 25.75 -11.42 -5.21
C LYS A 33 25.81 -9.91 -5.00
N THR A 34 24.64 -9.28 -4.98
CA THR A 34 24.49 -7.84 -4.82
C THR A 34 24.61 -7.36 -3.36
N ALA A 35 24.59 -8.27 -2.39
CA ALA A 35 24.68 -7.92 -0.99
C ALA A 35 26.11 -7.51 -0.59
N VAL A 36 26.23 -6.44 0.19
CA VAL A 36 27.51 -5.95 0.75
C VAL A 36 28.17 -7.01 1.62
N ASN A 37 27.40 -7.74 2.43
CA ASN A 37 27.85 -8.88 3.18
C ASN A 37 26.96 -10.08 2.84
N ARG A 38 27.40 -10.90 1.93
CA ARG A 38 26.63 -12.02 1.38
C ARG A 38 26.23 -13.07 2.42
N GLU A 39 27.12 -13.36 3.37
CA GLU A 39 26.88 -14.37 4.41
C GLU A 39 25.85 -13.91 5.44
N LYS A 40 25.70 -12.60 5.62
CA LYS A 40 24.78 -12.00 6.58
C LYS A 40 23.55 -11.36 5.93
N ALA A 41 23.39 -11.52 4.63
CA ALA A 41 22.24 -10.97 3.93
C ALA A 41 20.93 -11.59 4.44
N LEU A 42 19.90 -10.77 4.59
CA LEU A 42 18.56 -11.18 5.00
C LEU A 42 17.54 -11.12 3.85
N TRP A 43 17.98 -10.62 2.71
CA TRP A 43 17.22 -10.57 1.45
C TRP A 43 18.17 -10.40 0.28
N ASP A 44 17.67 -10.59 -0.93
CA ASP A 44 18.40 -10.25 -2.15
C ASP A 44 18.25 -8.76 -2.46
N PRO A 45 19.31 -7.94 -2.41
CA PRO A 45 19.23 -6.51 -2.71
C PRO A 45 18.92 -6.18 -4.18
N SER A 46 18.93 -7.15 -5.10
CA SER A 46 18.45 -6.97 -6.47
C SER A 46 16.93 -6.85 -6.54
N PHE A 47 16.20 -7.46 -5.60
CA PHE A 47 14.76 -7.28 -5.47
C PHE A 47 14.43 -5.84 -5.07
N ASN A 48 13.83 -5.12 -5.99
CA ASN A 48 13.63 -3.68 -5.86
C ASN A 48 12.12 -3.33 -5.85
N ALA A 49 11.69 -2.57 -4.86
CA ALA A 49 10.32 -2.07 -4.81
C ALA A 49 10.11 -0.78 -5.64
N ASP A 50 11.20 -0.05 -5.99
CA ASP A 50 11.12 1.27 -6.63
C ASP A 50 11.04 1.15 -8.16
N PHE A 51 9.82 1.08 -8.69
CA PHE A 51 9.55 1.08 -10.13
C PHE A 51 9.62 2.48 -10.77
N THR A 52 9.77 3.54 -9.97
CA THR A 52 9.82 4.93 -10.49
C THR A 52 11.17 5.31 -11.07
N LYS A 53 12.22 4.56 -10.71
CA LYS A 53 13.60 4.78 -11.18
C LYS A 53 14.13 3.68 -12.10
N GLY A 54 13.26 2.78 -12.52
CA GLY A 54 13.62 1.65 -13.35
C GLY A 54 12.66 0.51 -13.17
N LYS A 55 13.16 -0.73 -13.09
CA LYS A 55 12.33 -1.90 -12.86
C LYS A 55 12.12 -2.14 -11.36
N GLY A 56 10.88 -2.44 -11.00
CA GLY A 56 10.47 -2.84 -9.66
C GLY A 56 9.86 -4.23 -9.65
N ASN A 57 9.89 -4.88 -8.50
CA ASN A 57 9.47 -6.27 -8.33
C ASN A 57 8.29 -6.41 -7.34
N LEU A 58 7.61 -5.31 -7.04
CA LEU A 58 6.48 -5.28 -6.10
C LEU A 58 5.34 -4.46 -6.67
N SER A 59 4.14 -5.05 -6.71
CA SER A 59 2.92 -4.38 -7.17
C SER A 59 1.85 -4.24 -6.10
N TYR A 60 2.13 -4.64 -4.87
CA TYR A 60 1.20 -4.52 -3.76
C TYR A 60 1.58 -3.39 -2.82
N ALA A 61 0.61 -2.53 -2.56
CA ALA A 61 0.71 -1.54 -1.50
C ALA A 61 0.51 -2.22 -0.14
N HIS A 62 1.14 -1.69 0.90
CA HIS A 62 0.90 -2.11 2.26
C HIS A 62 0.68 -0.91 3.18
N MET A 63 -0.01 -1.12 4.28
CA MET A 63 -0.21 -0.09 5.29
C MET A 63 1.15 0.33 5.87
N GLN A 64 1.39 1.63 5.97
CA GLN A 64 2.61 2.17 6.58
C GLN A 64 2.74 1.70 8.03
N PRO A 65 3.76 0.91 8.41
CA PRO A 65 3.95 0.47 9.80
C PRO A 65 4.62 1.55 10.65
N HIS A 66 3.93 2.68 10.84
CA HIS A 66 4.42 3.83 11.61
C HIS A 66 3.32 4.41 12.49
N GLY A 67 3.70 4.98 13.64
CA GLY A 67 2.78 5.61 14.59
C GLY A 67 1.71 4.62 15.08
N GLY A 68 0.47 5.08 15.17
CA GLY A 68 -0.66 4.26 15.59
C GLY A 68 -0.97 3.09 14.65
N ARG A 69 -0.52 3.14 13.38
CA ARG A 69 -0.66 2.05 12.42
C ARG A 69 0.22 0.85 12.76
N LEU A 70 1.40 1.06 13.36
CA LEU A 70 2.33 -0.03 13.71
C LEU A 70 1.69 -1.04 14.66
N ALA A 71 0.90 -0.58 15.63
CA ALA A 71 0.22 -1.46 16.58
C ALA A 71 -0.84 -2.36 15.93
N ARG A 72 -1.25 -2.06 14.70
CA ARG A 72 -2.27 -2.79 13.94
C ARG A 72 -1.70 -3.86 13.01
N TRP A 73 -0.38 -3.93 12.90
CA TRP A 73 0.31 -5.01 12.19
C TRP A 73 0.27 -6.29 13.01
N SER A 74 -0.91 -6.89 13.10
CA SER A 74 -1.15 -8.11 13.84
C SER A 74 -2.30 -8.89 13.23
N SER A 75 -2.14 -10.20 13.07
CA SER A 75 -3.19 -11.11 12.60
C SER A 75 -4.33 -11.30 13.62
N THR A 76 -4.21 -10.74 14.79
CA THR A 76 -5.25 -10.76 15.84
C THR A 76 -5.98 -9.43 15.94
N TYR A 77 -5.71 -8.50 15.06
CA TYR A 77 -6.37 -7.20 15.02
C TYR A 77 -7.75 -7.29 14.38
N GLN A 78 -8.43 -6.15 14.26
CA GLN A 78 -9.83 -6.15 13.76
C GLN A 78 -9.89 -6.57 12.29
N ALA A 79 -10.92 -7.34 11.93
CA ALA A 79 -11.20 -7.82 10.58
C ALA A 79 -11.33 -6.71 9.52
N THR A 80 -11.50 -5.50 9.95
CA THR A 80 -11.73 -4.32 9.11
C THR A 80 -10.46 -3.49 8.90
N GLU A 81 -9.31 -3.97 9.40
CA GLU A 81 -8.04 -3.27 9.23
C GLU A 81 -7.35 -3.68 7.93
N ALA A 82 -7.36 -2.81 6.94
CA ALA A 82 -6.64 -3.02 5.69
C ALA A 82 -5.13 -3.03 5.93
N GLN A 83 -4.45 -4.06 5.48
CA GLN A 83 -3.00 -4.23 5.67
C GLN A 83 -2.21 -4.28 4.36
N VAL A 84 -2.76 -4.91 3.34
CA VAL A 84 -2.12 -5.07 2.04
C VAL A 84 -3.19 -5.00 0.94
N GLY A 85 -2.83 -4.55 -0.24
CA GLY A 85 -3.78 -4.53 -1.35
C GLY A 85 -3.13 -4.19 -2.68
N ASN A 86 -3.92 -4.20 -3.72
CA ASN A 86 -3.46 -3.63 -4.98
C ASN A 86 -3.07 -2.17 -4.76
N ARG A 87 -2.02 -1.72 -5.43
CA ARG A 87 -1.60 -0.33 -5.35
C ARG A 87 -2.65 0.60 -5.95
N GLY A 88 -2.76 1.81 -5.43
CA GLY A 88 -3.69 2.83 -5.89
C GLY A 88 -3.00 4.08 -6.39
N PRO A 89 -3.78 5.05 -6.87
CA PRO A 89 -3.27 6.33 -7.33
C PRO A 89 -2.82 7.22 -6.16
N GLU A 90 -1.95 8.17 -6.44
CA GLU A 90 -1.64 9.24 -5.47
C GLU A 90 -2.86 10.12 -5.23
N ILE A 91 -3.20 10.32 -3.96
CA ILE A 91 -4.33 11.16 -3.55
C ILE A 91 -3.81 12.51 -3.08
N ALA A 92 -4.28 13.57 -3.75
CA ALA A 92 -3.91 14.95 -3.41
C ALA A 92 -4.68 15.50 -2.19
N GLY A 93 -5.81 14.91 -1.88
CA GLY A 93 -6.66 15.32 -0.77
C GLY A 93 -7.97 14.58 -0.75
N VAL A 94 -8.72 14.76 0.32
CA VAL A 94 -10.07 14.22 0.46
C VAL A 94 -11.01 15.36 0.81
N ASP A 95 -12.01 15.58 -0.04
CA ASP A 95 -13.03 16.59 0.19
C ASP A 95 -14.24 16.00 0.92
N ALA A 96 -14.79 16.79 1.80
CA ALA A 96 -16.04 16.48 2.49
C ALA A 96 -17.11 17.51 2.09
N ALA A 97 -17.77 17.29 0.98
CA ALA A 97 -18.83 18.16 0.51
C ALA A 97 -20.22 17.49 0.68
N GLY A 98 -21.15 18.17 1.34
CA GLY A 98 -22.51 17.67 1.49
C GLY A 98 -22.63 16.34 2.26
N GLY A 99 -21.69 16.05 3.18
CA GLY A 99 -21.68 14.80 3.95
C GLY A 99 -21.16 13.59 3.17
N LYS A 100 -20.61 13.80 1.98
CA LYS A 100 -19.95 12.76 1.19
C LYS A 100 -18.46 13.05 1.11
N LEU A 101 -17.65 12.01 1.23
CA LEU A 101 -16.23 12.08 0.95
C LEU A 101 -15.97 11.84 -0.53
N ALA A 102 -15.00 12.56 -1.08
CA ALA A 102 -14.49 12.34 -2.42
C ALA A 102 -12.96 12.44 -2.39
N ALA A 103 -12.30 11.38 -2.78
CA ALA A 103 -10.85 11.38 -2.94
C ALA A 103 -10.47 12.17 -4.21
N LYS A 104 -9.56 13.13 -4.06
CA LYS A 104 -8.97 13.86 -5.19
C LYS A 104 -7.73 13.13 -5.65
N VAL A 105 -7.82 12.44 -6.75
CA VAL A 105 -6.66 11.81 -7.39
C VAL A 105 -5.76 12.88 -7.98
N LYS A 106 -4.45 12.78 -7.76
CA LYS A 106 -3.47 13.73 -8.26
C LYS A 106 -3.27 13.62 -9.77
N ASP A 107 -3.14 12.39 -10.27
CA ASP A 107 -3.09 12.09 -11.70
C ASP A 107 -4.30 11.26 -12.13
N PRO A 108 -5.25 11.85 -12.87
CA PRO A 108 -6.41 11.12 -13.36
C PRO A 108 -6.07 10.05 -14.42
N ASN A 109 -4.83 10.04 -14.93
CA ASN A 109 -4.34 9.03 -15.87
C ASN A 109 -3.50 7.93 -15.20
N SER A 110 -3.47 7.86 -13.86
CA SER A 110 -2.75 6.81 -13.16
C SER A 110 -3.07 5.43 -13.74
N VAL A 111 -2.03 4.64 -14.02
CA VAL A 111 -2.21 3.28 -14.58
C VAL A 111 -2.89 2.33 -13.60
N THR A 112 -2.94 2.68 -12.32
CA THR A 112 -3.65 1.88 -11.31
C THR A 112 -5.14 1.72 -11.60
N PHE A 113 -5.76 2.66 -12.31
CA PHE A 113 -7.15 2.54 -12.78
C PHE A 113 -7.35 1.43 -13.82
N LEU A 114 -6.29 1.01 -14.49
CA LEU A 114 -6.35 -0.04 -15.51
C LEU A 114 -6.13 -1.44 -14.93
N ASN A 115 -5.73 -1.57 -13.67
CA ASN A 115 -5.41 -2.86 -13.09
C ASN A 115 -6.64 -3.77 -13.00
N HIS A 116 -7.78 -3.24 -12.58
CA HIS A 116 -9.01 -4.01 -12.41
C HIS A 116 -10.25 -3.26 -12.88
N GLY A 117 -10.25 -1.94 -12.84
CA GLY A 117 -11.42 -1.11 -13.06
C GLY A 117 -11.50 -0.46 -14.44
N PRO A 118 -12.61 0.21 -14.70
CA PRO A 118 -12.71 1.14 -15.79
C PRO A 118 -11.81 2.34 -15.48
N ARG A 119 -11.29 2.96 -16.52
CA ARG A 119 -10.30 4.07 -16.42
C ARG A 119 -10.74 5.27 -15.53
N GLU A 120 -11.99 5.30 -15.12
CA GLU A 120 -12.59 6.40 -14.35
C GLU A 120 -12.68 6.12 -12.84
N SER A 121 -12.43 4.89 -12.39
CA SER A 121 -12.48 4.49 -10.98
C SER A 121 -11.38 3.49 -10.66
N TRP A 122 -10.87 3.57 -9.44
CA TRP A 122 -9.97 2.54 -8.93
C TRP A 122 -10.78 1.38 -8.36
N GLU A 123 -10.36 0.17 -8.71
CA GLU A 123 -10.87 -1.08 -8.16
C GLU A 123 -9.68 -1.98 -7.82
N GLY A 124 -9.83 -2.79 -6.78
CA GLY A 124 -8.75 -3.68 -6.38
C GLY A 124 -9.08 -4.57 -5.19
N ASN A 125 -8.18 -5.50 -4.93
CA ASN A 125 -8.27 -6.38 -3.77
C ASN A 125 -7.58 -5.73 -2.58
N ILE A 126 -8.24 -5.78 -1.42
CA ILE A 126 -7.72 -5.35 -0.13
C ILE A 126 -7.73 -6.55 0.81
N GLY A 127 -6.56 -6.87 1.36
CA GLY A 127 -6.39 -7.88 2.40
C GLY A 127 -6.37 -7.24 3.79
N TYR A 128 -7.08 -7.84 4.71
CA TYR A 128 -7.31 -7.33 6.06
C TYR A 128 -6.58 -8.15 7.13
N ALA A 129 -6.55 -7.64 8.34
CA ALA A 129 -5.77 -8.20 9.46
C ALA A 129 -6.19 -9.62 9.87
N ASP A 130 -7.42 -10.04 9.61
CA ASP A 130 -7.92 -11.39 9.83
C ASP A 130 -7.69 -12.35 8.64
N ALA A 131 -6.93 -11.90 7.64
CA ALA A 131 -6.58 -12.60 6.42
C ALA A 131 -7.72 -12.80 5.40
N HIS A 132 -8.87 -12.13 5.57
CA HIS A 132 -9.84 -12.11 4.47
C HIS A 132 -9.42 -11.07 3.41
N VAL A 133 -9.92 -11.25 2.20
CA VAL A 133 -9.67 -10.35 1.07
C VAL A 133 -11.01 -9.95 0.46
N ASP A 134 -11.21 -8.64 0.33
CA ASP A 134 -12.36 -8.08 -0.38
C ASP A 134 -11.94 -7.41 -1.68
N TYR A 135 -12.77 -7.57 -2.70
CA TYR A 135 -12.68 -6.76 -3.91
C TYR A 135 -13.47 -5.48 -3.70
N VAL A 136 -12.79 -4.35 -3.69
CA VAL A 136 -13.38 -3.03 -3.47
C VAL A 136 -13.36 -2.20 -4.75
N THR A 137 -14.40 -1.38 -4.94
CA THR A 137 -14.62 -0.56 -6.12
C THR A 137 -14.54 0.94 -5.83
N THR A 138 -13.94 1.29 -4.70
CA THR A 138 -13.82 2.67 -4.24
C THR A 138 -12.47 2.90 -3.56
N LEU A 139 -11.98 4.12 -3.62
CA LEU A 139 -10.80 4.56 -2.88
C LEU A 139 -11.07 4.75 -1.38
N LEU A 140 -12.33 4.72 -0.99
CA LEU A 140 -12.80 4.92 0.39
C LEU A 140 -13.28 3.60 0.96
N GLY A 141 -13.03 3.35 2.22
CA GLY A 141 -13.59 2.18 2.90
C GLY A 141 -15.12 2.25 3.01
N ASP A 142 -15.77 1.11 2.84
CA ASP A 142 -17.23 1.02 2.78
C ASP A 142 -17.92 0.93 4.15
N ASP A 143 -17.21 0.50 5.19
CA ASP A 143 -17.80 0.35 6.53
C ASP A 143 -17.56 1.58 7.41
N PRO A 144 -18.58 2.40 7.65
CA PRO A 144 -18.47 3.56 8.50
C PRO A 144 -18.06 3.26 9.95
N LYS A 145 -18.29 2.05 10.44
CA LYS A 145 -17.91 1.65 11.80
C LYS A 145 -16.43 1.41 11.97
N VAL A 146 -15.73 1.14 10.89
CA VAL A 146 -14.27 0.87 10.87
C VAL A 146 -13.46 2.14 11.02
N TRP A 147 -14.00 3.24 10.60
CA TRP A 147 -13.28 4.46 10.29
C TRP A 147 -13.40 5.56 11.35
N ASP A 148 -14.14 5.29 12.43
CA ASP A 148 -14.28 6.18 13.60
C ASP A 148 -12.98 6.24 14.45
N ARG A 149 -11.84 6.10 13.80
CA ARG A 149 -10.53 6.09 14.47
C ARG A 149 -9.84 7.43 14.43
N TYR A 150 -10.35 8.32 13.61
CA TYR A 150 -9.79 9.64 13.42
C TYR A 150 -10.73 10.71 13.97
N GLU A 151 -10.48 11.15 15.19
CA GLU A 151 -11.29 12.15 15.90
C GLU A 151 -11.26 13.55 15.26
N GLY A 152 -10.34 13.82 14.34
CA GLY A 152 -10.16 15.11 13.69
C GLY A 152 -11.21 15.44 12.61
N ARG A 153 -11.97 14.44 12.15
CA ARG A 153 -13.03 14.62 11.14
C ARG A 153 -14.40 14.45 11.74
N ALA A 154 -14.86 15.43 12.51
CA ALA A 154 -16.18 15.40 13.12
C ALA A 154 -17.27 15.07 12.08
N GLY A 155 -17.96 13.93 12.26
CA GLY A 155 -19.06 13.48 11.42
C GLY A 155 -18.64 12.77 10.11
N LEU A 156 -17.36 12.49 9.88
CA LEU A 156 -16.89 11.73 8.73
C LEU A 156 -16.44 10.34 9.18
N THR A 157 -17.06 9.32 8.59
CA THR A 157 -16.93 7.93 8.99
C THR A 157 -16.10 7.10 8.01
N PHE A 158 -15.55 7.72 6.98
CA PHE A 158 -14.77 7.04 5.94
C PHE A 158 -13.32 7.49 5.94
N ASP A 159 -12.46 6.59 5.54
CA ASP A 159 -11.04 6.83 5.35
C ASP A 159 -10.67 6.57 3.88
N CYS A 160 -9.54 7.05 3.44
CA CYS A 160 -9.03 6.77 2.11
C CYS A 160 -7.84 5.83 2.21
N TYR A 161 -7.86 4.72 1.45
CA TYR A 161 -6.80 3.72 1.52
C TYR A 161 -5.41 4.26 1.20
N PHE A 162 -5.32 5.30 0.36
CA PHE A 162 -4.06 5.80 -0.21
C PHE A 162 -3.75 7.24 0.19
N TYR A 163 -4.34 7.76 1.25
CA TYR A 163 -4.13 9.13 1.71
C TYR A 163 -3.63 9.19 3.15
N ASP A 164 -2.44 9.77 3.34
CA ASP A 164 -1.92 10.06 4.67
C ASP A 164 -2.53 11.37 5.18
N GLU A 165 -3.43 11.29 6.15
CA GLU A 165 -4.09 12.45 6.73
C GLU A 165 -3.06 13.37 7.41
N PRO A 166 -2.88 14.60 6.93
CA PRO A 166 -1.86 15.51 7.48
C PRO A 166 -2.16 15.89 8.93
N ASP A 167 -3.43 15.96 9.30
CA ASP A 167 -3.88 16.35 10.63
C ASP A 167 -3.91 15.19 11.63
N ASP A 168 -3.76 13.95 11.17
CA ASP A 168 -3.63 12.79 12.07
C ASP A 168 -2.19 12.67 12.60
N VAL A 169 -1.90 13.44 13.63
CA VAL A 169 -0.58 13.44 14.28
C VAL A 169 -0.19 12.09 14.87
N ASN A 170 -1.16 11.25 15.19
CA ASN A 170 -0.94 9.90 15.75
C ASN A 170 -0.85 8.83 14.66
N LYS A 171 -1.06 9.18 13.41
CA LYS A 171 -1.03 8.23 12.28
C LYS A 171 -1.93 7.02 12.50
N ARG A 172 -3.22 7.27 12.71
CA ARG A 172 -4.24 6.25 12.96
C ARG A 172 -5.10 5.93 11.74
N ASN A 173 -5.16 6.85 10.76
CA ASN A 173 -5.86 6.62 9.51
C ASN A 173 -5.17 5.53 8.69
N ILE A 174 -5.88 4.89 7.76
CA ILE A 174 -5.25 3.98 6.79
C ILE A 174 -4.41 4.79 5.82
N PHE A 175 -3.22 4.29 5.57
CA PHE A 175 -2.38 4.81 4.51
C PHE A 175 -1.56 3.66 3.92
N MET A 176 -1.94 3.25 2.73
CA MET A 176 -1.26 2.20 1.98
C MET A 176 -0.48 2.79 0.80
N SER A 177 0.72 2.31 0.60
CA SER A 177 1.56 2.61 -0.57
C SER A 177 2.65 1.54 -0.70
N ILE A 178 3.45 1.65 -1.75
CA ILE A 178 4.77 1.02 -1.79
C ILE A 178 5.76 2.04 -1.22
N PHE A 179 6.53 1.62 -0.21
CA PHE A 179 7.49 2.50 0.46
C PHE A 179 8.90 2.07 0.09
N THR A 180 9.70 3.01 -0.42
CA THR A 180 11.10 2.80 -0.80
C THR A 180 12.09 3.24 0.27
N LYS A 181 11.61 3.96 1.27
CA LYS A 181 12.36 4.32 2.47
C LYS A 181 11.48 4.19 3.69
N ALA A 182 12.09 3.90 4.81
CA ALA A 182 11.47 3.82 6.12
C ALA A 182 12.39 4.43 7.18
N GLY A 183 11.84 4.85 8.31
CA GLY A 183 12.59 5.38 9.42
C GLY A 183 11.72 5.64 10.65
N PRO A 184 12.30 6.20 11.73
CA PRO A 184 11.60 6.38 12.99
C PRO A 184 10.51 7.45 12.93
N GLU A 185 10.59 8.39 11.99
CA GLU A 185 9.60 9.45 11.85
C GLU A 185 8.80 9.32 10.55
N SER A 186 7.58 9.87 10.52
CA SER A 186 6.71 9.82 9.34
C SER A 186 7.35 10.39 8.09
N LYS A 187 8.12 11.46 8.23
CA LYS A 187 8.85 12.12 7.13
C LYS A 187 9.98 11.26 6.52
N ASP A 188 10.43 10.24 7.23
CA ASP A 188 11.50 9.34 6.75
C ASP A 188 10.97 8.31 5.75
N TRP A 189 9.65 8.15 5.71
CA TRP A 189 8.98 7.23 4.80
C TRP A 189 8.78 7.89 3.43
N THR A 190 9.13 7.17 2.38
CA THR A 190 8.93 7.63 1.01
C THR A 190 7.99 6.69 0.29
N ALA A 191 6.74 7.12 0.14
CA ALA A 191 5.76 6.47 -0.71
C ALA A 191 6.06 6.75 -2.18
N ILE A 192 5.81 5.78 -3.05
CA ILE A 192 5.93 5.92 -4.51
C ILE A 192 4.59 5.65 -5.19
N TRP A 193 4.42 6.33 -6.31
CA TRP A 193 3.22 6.32 -7.13
C TRP A 193 3.60 6.23 -8.61
N ASP A 194 2.62 6.06 -9.51
CA ASP A 194 2.83 6.09 -10.97
C ASP A 194 3.35 7.44 -11.46
#